data_922313bc69e52119198b3bcf07548da2
#
_entry.id   922313bc69e52119198b3bcf07548da2
#
_cell.length_a   1.000
_cell.length_b   1.000
_cell.length_c   1.000
_cell.angle_alpha   90.00
_cell.angle_beta   90.00
_cell.angle_gamma   90.00
#
_symmetry.space_group_name_H-M   'P 1'
#
loop_
_entity.id
_entity.type
_entity.pdbx_description
1 polymer ?
#
loop_
_entity_poly.entity_id
_entity_poly.type
_entity_poly.pdbx_seq_one_letter_code
_entity_poly.pdbx_strand_id
1 'polypeptide(L)'
;ALLDSLTQSLFLDMFGDPVANPKGLPICELQRLCTRITDGTHQSPAWQKSGIPFLFISNIVEGQINFDTHKFISADTHTELTKRCPIEIGDVLYTTVGSYGNAAVVSTKELFAFQRHIAHIKPDRSKLDSRFLAAMIQSPGVRQQVDKVAKGIAQKTVNLADLKGLSVFWPPLPLQQIFATRIASIEALKATHRRALAALDA
;
A
#
# COMPACT_ATOMS: atom_id res chain seq x y z
N ALA A 1 -11.78 0.93 -13.44
CA ALA A 1 -12.81 1.81 -12.84
C ALA A 1 -13.87 1.05 -12.06
N LEU A 2 -14.73 0.21 -12.71
CA LEU A 2 -15.87 -0.43 -12.02
C LEU A 2 -15.44 -1.42 -10.92
N LEU A 3 -14.40 -2.20 -11.16
CA LEU A 3 -13.91 -3.20 -10.21
C LEU A 3 -13.04 -2.59 -9.08
N ASP A 4 -12.51 -1.38 -9.23
CA ASP A 4 -11.74 -0.71 -8.18
C ASP A 4 -12.69 -0.08 -7.16
N SER A 5 -13.85 0.42 -7.61
CA SER A 5 -14.92 0.86 -6.72
C SER A 5 -15.51 -0.29 -5.88
N LEU A 6 -15.46 -1.54 -6.39
CA LEU A 6 -16.02 -2.70 -5.68
C LEU A 6 -15.26 -3.02 -4.39
N THR A 7 -13.94 -2.88 -4.35
CA THR A 7 -13.15 -3.07 -3.13
C THR A 7 -13.55 -2.06 -2.06
N GLN A 8 -13.67 -0.78 -2.43
CA GLN A 8 -14.08 0.27 -1.49
C GLN A 8 -15.54 0.13 -1.08
N SER A 9 -16.42 -0.24 -2.00
CA SER A 9 -17.84 -0.49 -1.68
C SER A 9 -17.99 -1.64 -0.67
N LEU A 10 -17.27 -2.75 -0.89
CA LEU A 10 -17.26 -3.87 0.04
C LEU A 10 -16.67 -3.48 1.41
N PHE A 11 -15.62 -2.66 1.41
CA PHE A 11 -15.03 -2.17 2.65
C PHE A 11 -16.04 -1.34 3.46
N LEU A 12 -16.70 -0.38 2.81
CA LEU A 12 -17.69 0.48 3.45
C LEU A 12 -18.93 -0.30 3.92
N ASP A 13 -19.37 -1.30 3.16
CA ASP A 13 -20.48 -2.18 3.55
C ASP A 13 -20.13 -3.00 4.81
N MET A 14 -18.95 -3.62 4.82
CA MET A 14 -18.53 -4.48 5.92
C MET A 14 -18.15 -3.71 7.19
N PHE A 15 -17.51 -2.55 7.06
CA PHE A 15 -16.90 -1.84 8.19
C PHE A 15 -17.47 -0.44 8.42
N GLY A 16 -18.03 0.21 7.41
CA GLY A 16 -18.39 1.62 7.43
C GLY A 16 -17.21 2.52 7.13
N ASP A 17 -17.44 3.83 7.17
CA ASP A 17 -16.38 4.83 7.01
C ASP A 17 -15.55 4.95 8.29
N PRO A 18 -14.18 4.92 8.21
CA PRO A 18 -13.31 4.96 9.39
C PRO A 18 -13.43 6.22 10.25
N VAL A 19 -13.84 7.34 9.67
CA VAL A 19 -14.02 8.60 10.42
C VAL A 19 -15.38 8.64 11.12
N ALA A 20 -16.43 8.29 10.39
CA ALA A 20 -17.79 8.25 10.97
C ALA A 20 -17.96 7.09 11.95
N ASN A 21 -17.23 5.99 11.75
CA ASN A 21 -17.26 4.78 12.56
C ASN A 21 -18.68 4.33 12.97
N PRO A 22 -19.60 4.13 12.03
CA PRO A 22 -21.01 3.87 12.35
C PRO A 22 -21.23 2.55 13.09
N LYS A 23 -20.25 1.66 13.09
CA LYS A 23 -20.31 0.35 13.77
C LYS A 23 -19.65 0.35 15.16
N GLY A 24 -19.12 1.50 15.61
CA GLY A 24 -18.49 1.63 16.94
C GLY A 24 -17.26 0.74 17.11
N LEU A 25 -16.48 0.51 16.04
CA LEU A 25 -15.26 -0.29 16.08
C LEU A 25 -14.18 0.40 16.93
N PRO A 26 -13.29 -0.34 17.60
CA PRO A 26 -12.17 0.24 18.32
C PRO A 26 -11.32 1.12 17.40
N ILE A 27 -10.89 2.29 17.89
CA ILE A 27 -10.06 3.26 17.16
C ILE A 27 -8.69 3.35 17.81
N CYS A 28 -7.63 3.42 17.01
CA CYS A 28 -6.28 3.70 17.47
C CYS A 28 -5.44 4.36 16.37
N GLU A 29 -4.26 4.82 16.72
CA GLU A 29 -3.29 5.29 15.73
C GLU A 29 -2.74 4.11 14.90
N LEU A 30 -2.54 4.32 13.60
CA LEU A 30 -2.03 3.30 12.67
C LEU A 30 -0.75 2.63 13.16
N GLN A 31 0.17 3.41 13.76
CA GLN A 31 1.44 2.86 14.26
C GLN A 31 1.27 1.77 15.33
N ARG A 32 0.16 1.75 16.08
CA ARG A 32 -0.10 0.73 17.13
C ARG A 32 -0.47 -0.64 16.55
N LEU A 33 -0.85 -0.66 15.28
CA LEU A 33 -1.21 -1.87 14.53
C LEU A 33 -0.08 -2.38 13.63
N CYS A 34 1.08 -1.73 13.65
CA CYS A 34 2.21 -2.02 12.79
C CYS A 34 3.46 -2.30 13.61
N THR A 35 4.26 -3.26 13.19
CA THR A 35 5.58 -3.52 13.77
C THR A 35 6.58 -2.47 13.33
N ARG A 36 6.39 -1.89 12.13
CA ARG A 36 7.23 -0.81 11.60
C ARG A 36 6.50 0.01 10.54
N ILE A 37 6.76 1.32 10.54
CA ILE A 37 6.43 2.23 9.45
C ILE A 37 7.68 3.07 9.18
N THR A 38 8.23 2.94 7.98
CA THR A 38 9.43 3.64 7.50
C THR A 38 9.24 4.05 6.05
N ASP A 39 10.28 4.50 5.37
CA ASP A 39 10.30 4.84 3.95
C ASP A 39 11.51 4.21 3.25
N GLY A 40 11.59 4.39 1.94
CA GLY A 40 12.71 3.93 1.13
C GLY A 40 13.93 4.83 1.25
N THR A 41 14.90 4.65 0.36
CA THR A 41 16.16 5.39 0.40
C THR A 41 15.99 6.88 0.11
N HIS A 42 16.69 7.71 0.87
CA HIS A 42 16.76 9.16 0.69
C HIS A 42 17.83 9.59 -0.30
N GLN A 43 18.81 8.73 -0.56
CA GLN A 43 19.90 8.98 -1.50
C GLN A 43 19.67 8.17 -2.79
N SER A 44 20.02 8.76 -3.92
CA SER A 44 20.03 8.03 -5.18
C SER A 44 21.13 6.99 -5.14
N PRO A 45 20.82 5.70 -5.33
CA PRO A 45 21.84 4.66 -5.41
C PRO A 45 22.61 4.74 -6.72
N ALA A 46 23.72 3.98 -6.82
CA ALA A 46 24.41 3.76 -8.08
C ALA A 46 23.54 2.93 -9.03
N TRP A 47 23.18 3.53 -10.16
CA TRP A 47 22.31 2.89 -11.14
C TRP A 47 23.06 1.85 -11.98
N GLN A 48 22.38 0.76 -12.29
CA GLN A 48 22.83 -0.30 -13.21
C GLN A 48 21.97 -0.30 -14.47
N LYS A 49 22.50 -0.87 -15.57
CA LYS A 49 21.73 -1.10 -16.82
C LYS A 49 20.68 -2.21 -16.66
N SER A 50 20.92 -3.15 -15.77
CA SER A 50 20.06 -4.29 -15.43
C SER A 50 20.34 -4.73 -13.99
N GLY A 51 19.48 -5.53 -13.39
CA GLY A 51 19.67 -6.04 -12.04
C GLY A 51 18.37 -6.01 -11.24
N ILE A 52 18.44 -5.62 -9.98
CA ILE A 52 17.27 -5.55 -9.09
C ILE A 52 16.49 -4.27 -9.38
N PRO A 53 15.17 -4.35 -9.65
CA PRO A 53 14.32 -3.19 -9.93
C PRO A 53 14.32 -2.18 -8.76
N PHE A 54 14.39 -0.90 -9.14
CA PHE A 54 14.22 0.21 -8.19
C PHE A 54 12.94 0.96 -8.53
N LEU A 55 12.01 1.02 -7.58
CA LEU A 55 10.66 1.48 -7.78
C LEU A 55 10.45 2.93 -7.30
N PHE A 56 9.55 3.61 -7.99
CA PHE A 56 9.10 4.97 -7.73
C PHE A 56 7.60 4.98 -7.45
N ILE A 57 7.04 6.12 -7.08
CA ILE A 57 5.60 6.26 -6.81
C ILE A 57 4.74 5.83 -8.01
N SER A 58 5.21 6.03 -9.23
CA SER A 58 4.55 5.60 -10.47
C SER A 58 4.41 4.08 -10.61
N ASN A 59 5.16 3.33 -9.82
CA ASN A 59 5.08 1.86 -9.80
C ASN A 59 4.01 1.34 -8.81
N ILE A 60 3.40 2.22 -8.00
CA ILE A 60 2.34 1.85 -7.05
C ILE A 60 1.01 2.41 -7.59
N VAL A 61 0.29 1.59 -8.33
CA VAL A 61 -0.90 2.00 -9.06
C VAL A 61 -2.01 0.94 -8.92
N GLU A 62 -3.25 1.39 -8.72
CA GLU A 62 -4.44 0.53 -8.68
C GLU A 62 -4.34 -0.67 -7.73
N GLY A 63 -3.69 -0.46 -6.57
CA GLY A 63 -3.52 -1.52 -5.57
C GLY A 63 -2.45 -2.55 -5.91
N GLN A 64 -1.65 -2.31 -6.95
CA GLN A 64 -0.62 -3.22 -7.43
C GLN A 64 0.76 -2.57 -7.47
N ILE A 65 1.80 -3.41 -7.39
CA ILE A 65 3.18 -3.03 -7.61
C ILE A 65 3.53 -3.39 -9.06
N ASN A 66 3.77 -2.38 -9.88
CA ASN A 66 4.25 -2.55 -11.25
C ASN A 66 5.78 -2.53 -11.26
N PHE A 67 6.40 -3.56 -11.79
CA PHE A 67 7.85 -3.70 -11.90
C PHE A 67 8.42 -3.10 -13.20
N ASP A 68 7.60 -2.50 -14.05
CA ASP A 68 8.07 -1.80 -15.24
C ASP A 68 8.87 -0.54 -14.84
N THR A 69 10.18 -0.65 -14.91
CA THR A 69 11.13 0.40 -14.53
C THR A 69 12.39 0.33 -15.40
N HIS A 70 12.99 1.49 -15.63
CA HIS A 70 14.29 1.61 -16.29
C HIS A 70 15.44 1.85 -15.30
N LYS A 71 15.17 1.72 -13.98
CA LYS A 71 16.15 1.92 -12.91
C LYS A 71 16.40 0.61 -12.18
N PHE A 72 17.67 0.21 -12.18
CA PHE A 72 18.11 -1.02 -11.53
C PHE A 72 19.28 -0.73 -10.61
N ILE A 73 19.46 -1.59 -9.61
CA ILE A 73 20.57 -1.55 -8.65
C ILE A 73 21.25 -2.91 -8.57
N SER A 74 22.47 -2.94 -8.03
CA SER A 74 23.20 -4.19 -7.76
C SER A 74 22.62 -4.94 -6.56
N ALA A 75 22.91 -6.23 -6.43
CA ALA A 75 22.56 -7.05 -5.28
C ALA A 75 23.15 -6.50 -3.97
N ASP A 76 24.40 -6.02 -4.01
CA ASP A 76 25.06 -5.43 -2.83
C ASP A 76 24.32 -4.16 -2.37
N THR A 77 23.99 -3.27 -3.33
CA THR A 77 23.20 -2.06 -3.05
C THR A 77 21.85 -2.41 -2.46
N HIS A 78 21.15 -3.39 -3.04
CA HIS A 78 19.87 -3.85 -2.50
C HIS A 78 20.00 -4.36 -1.05
N THR A 79 21.01 -5.19 -0.78
CA THR A 79 21.29 -5.74 0.55
C THR A 79 21.50 -4.62 1.57
N GLU A 80 22.29 -3.60 1.21
CA GLU A 80 22.54 -2.47 2.12
C GLU A 80 21.27 -1.62 2.35
N LEU A 81 20.49 -1.32 1.31
CA LEU A 81 19.28 -0.53 1.41
C LEU A 81 18.17 -1.22 2.23
N THR A 82 18.06 -2.53 2.13
CA THR A 82 17.01 -3.31 2.81
C THR A 82 17.43 -3.89 4.16
N LYS A 83 18.70 -3.79 4.53
CA LYS A 83 19.29 -4.36 5.76
C LYS A 83 18.51 -4.02 7.04
N ARG A 84 18.04 -2.78 7.19
CA ARG A 84 17.33 -2.32 8.38
C ARG A 84 15.84 -2.66 8.39
N CYS A 85 15.26 -2.88 7.22
CA CYS A 85 13.85 -3.18 7.05
C CYS A 85 13.65 -4.00 5.77
N PRO A 86 13.88 -5.32 5.82
CA PRO A 86 13.66 -6.21 4.69
C PRO A 86 12.21 -6.11 4.21
N ILE A 87 12.03 -6.15 2.88
CA ILE A 87 10.73 -6.17 2.26
C ILE A 87 10.22 -7.61 2.28
N GLU A 88 9.01 -7.83 2.77
CA GLU A 88 8.43 -9.15 2.94
C GLU A 88 7.03 -9.23 2.33
N ILE A 89 6.63 -10.41 1.89
CA ILE A 89 5.24 -10.65 1.47
C ILE A 89 4.29 -10.25 2.60
N GLY A 90 3.26 -9.48 2.26
CA GLY A 90 2.30 -8.94 3.20
C GLY A 90 2.67 -7.57 3.78
N ASP A 91 3.83 -7.02 3.46
CA ASP A 91 4.09 -5.59 3.71
C ASP A 91 3.18 -4.74 2.82
N VAL A 92 2.93 -3.51 3.23
CA VAL A 92 2.13 -2.56 2.44
C VAL A 92 3.01 -1.37 2.06
N LEU A 93 3.06 -1.08 0.76
CA LEU A 93 3.70 0.12 0.22
C LEU A 93 2.64 1.20 0.03
N TYR A 94 2.95 2.44 0.43
CA TYR A 94 2.01 3.56 0.36
C TYR A 94 2.71 4.80 -0.18
N THR A 95 2.17 5.41 -1.24
CA THR A 95 2.74 6.62 -1.82
C THR A 95 2.51 7.84 -0.93
N THR A 96 3.55 8.64 -0.70
CA THR A 96 3.51 9.76 0.24
C THR A 96 3.72 11.14 -0.41
N VAL A 97 4.06 11.21 -1.69
CA VAL A 97 4.39 12.46 -2.38
C VAL A 97 3.68 12.50 -3.74
N GLY A 98 3.26 13.68 -4.17
CA GLY A 98 2.59 13.89 -5.46
C GLY A 98 1.25 13.17 -5.54
N SER A 99 1.20 12.09 -6.30
CA SER A 99 0.05 11.16 -6.32
C SER A 99 0.04 10.28 -5.07
N TYR A 100 0.00 10.90 -3.89
CA TYR A 100 -0.03 10.19 -2.61
C TYR A 100 -1.36 9.47 -2.37
N GLY A 101 -1.35 8.50 -1.47
CA GLY A 101 -2.56 7.79 -1.05
C GLY A 101 -2.84 6.49 -1.80
N ASN A 102 -1.95 6.07 -2.71
CA ASN A 102 -2.04 4.75 -3.33
C ASN A 102 -1.34 3.72 -2.44
N ALA A 103 -1.99 2.59 -2.21
CA ALA A 103 -1.42 1.49 -1.45
C ALA A 103 -1.40 0.20 -2.26
N ALA A 104 -0.36 -0.60 -2.08
CA ALA A 104 -0.27 -1.94 -2.65
C ALA A 104 0.34 -2.91 -1.64
N VAL A 105 -0.17 -4.15 -1.62
CA VAL A 105 0.38 -5.23 -0.80
C VAL A 105 1.50 -5.93 -1.55
N VAL A 106 2.63 -6.14 -0.89
CA VAL A 106 3.72 -6.96 -1.43
C VAL A 106 3.24 -8.41 -1.52
N SER A 107 3.11 -8.93 -2.73
CA SER A 107 2.60 -10.29 -3.02
C SER A 107 3.62 -11.19 -3.71
N THR A 108 4.83 -10.68 -3.99
CA THR A 108 5.91 -11.41 -4.68
C THR A 108 7.13 -11.59 -3.78
N LYS A 109 7.95 -12.58 -4.11
CA LYS A 109 9.30 -12.78 -3.56
C LYS A 109 10.40 -12.12 -4.39
N GLU A 110 10.05 -11.45 -5.49
CA GLU A 110 11.02 -10.73 -6.27
C GLU A 110 11.70 -9.64 -5.45
N LEU A 111 13.01 -9.53 -5.61
CA LEU A 111 13.79 -8.50 -4.93
C LEU A 111 13.57 -7.16 -5.62
N PHE A 112 13.36 -6.13 -4.82
CA PHE A 112 13.29 -4.74 -5.29
C PHE A 112 13.66 -3.78 -4.17
N ALA A 113 13.93 -2.55 -4.53
CA ALA A 113 14.03 -1.43 -3.59
C ALA A 113 13.21 -0.25 -4.10
N PHE A 114 13.04 0.77 -3.28
CA PHE A 114 12.22 1.94 -3.65
C PHE A 114 12.72 3.22 -2.98
N GLN A 115 12.30 4.35 -3.56
CA GLN A 115 12.65 5.68 -3.07
C GLN A 115 11.85 6.10 -1.82
N ARG A 116 12.34 7.13 -1.13
CA ARG A 116 11.74 7.72 0.11
C ARG A 116 10.29 8.19 -0.03
N HIS A 117 9.78 8.37 -1.25
CA HIS A 117 8.41 8.82 -1.49
C HIS A 117 7.38 7.68 -1.42
N ILE A 118 7.82 6.50 -1.04
CA ILE A 118 7.00 5.32 -0.74
C ILE A 118 7.23 4.97 0.73
N ALA A 119 6.18 5.02 1.53
CA ALA A 119 6.21 4.48 2.88
C ALA A 119 6.13 2.95 2.83
N HIS A 120 6.91 2.31 3.69
CA HIS A 120 6.95 0.87 3.92
C HIS A 120 6.28 0.58 5.25
N ILE A 121 5.14 -0.06 5.21
CA ILE A 121 4.32 -0.37 6.37
C ILE A 121 4.35 -1.88 6.59
N LYS A 122 4.84 -2.31 7.75
CA LYS A 122 4.82 -3.71 8.19
C LYS A 122 3.70 -3.89 9.20
N PRO A 123 2.54 -4.44 8.82
CA PRO A 123 1.47 -4.70 9.76
C PRO A 123 1.88 -5.72 10.82
N ASP A 124 1.40 -5.56 12.05
CA ASP A 124 1.42 -6.62 13.03
C ASP A 124 0.36 -7.66 12.64
N ARG A 125 0.80 -8.77 12.06
CA ARG A 125 -0.09 -9.79 11.48
C ARG A 125 -0.96 -10.52 12.50
N SER A 126 -0.66 -10.36 13.78
CA SER A 126 -1.55 -10.84 14.85
C SER A 126 -2.76 -9.93 15.07
N LYS A 127 -2.74 -8.70 14.52
CA LYS A 127 -3.77 -7.68 14.67
C LYS A 127 -4.39 -7.22 13.35
N LEU A 128 -3.59 -7.23 12.28
CA LEU A 128 -3.94 -6.52 11.05
C LEU A 128 -3.65 -7.36 9.81
N ASP A 129 -4.68 -7.61 9.02
CA ASP A 129 -4.55 -8.19 7.68
C ASP A 129 -4.06 -7.13 6.69
N SER A 130 -3.12 -7.50 5.81
CA SER A 130 -2.48 -6.57 4.86
C SER A 130 -3.43 -6.03 3.80
N ARG A 131 -4.37 -6.84 3.29
CA ARG A 131 -5.36 -6.39 2.30
C ARG A 131 -6.40 -5.48 2.94
N PHE A 132 -6.82 -5.82 4.16
CA PHE A 132 -7.68 -4.94 4.95
C PHE A 132 -6.99 -3.59 5.20
N LEU A 133 -5.73 -3.60 5.64
CA LEU A 133 -4.94 -2.38 5.83
C LEU A 133 -4.89 -1.53 4.55
N ALA A 134 -4.51 -2.13 3.42
CA ALA A 134 -4.41 -1.42 2.15
C ALA A 134 -5.74 -0.77 1.73
N ALA A 135 -6.87 -1.45 1.92
CA ALA A 135 -8.20 -0.90 1.64
C ALA A 135 -8.58 0.23 2.62
N MET A 136 -8.30 0.05 3.91
CA MET A 136 -8.60 1.01 4.96
C MET A 136 -7.86 2.34 4.75
N ILE A 137 -6.55 2.30 4.48
CA ILE A 137 -5.76 3.54 4.31
C ILE A 137 -6.07 4.27 2.99
N GLN A 138 -6.78 3.63 2.06
CA GLN A 138 -7.30 4.22 0.83
C GLN A 138 -8.77 4.63 0.93
N SER A 139 -9.44 4.32 2.05
CA SER A 139 -10.86 4.68 2.24
C SER A 139 -11.06 6.19 2.27
N PRO A 140 -12.25 6.69 1.85
CA PRO A 140 -12.53 8.12 1.80
C PRO A 140 -12.26 8.85 3.12
N GLY A 141 -12.64 8.28 4.25
CA GLY A 141 -12.42 8.90 5.56
C GLY A 141 -10.95 9.02 5.93
N VAL A 142 -10.14 7.97 5.72
CA VAL A 142 -8.69 8.06 5.94
C VAL A 142 -8.05 9.00 4.94
N ARG A 143 -8.51 9.00 3.68
CA ARG A 143 -8.03 9.93 2.66
C ARG A 143 -8.24 11.39 3.09
N GLN A 144 -9.40 11.73 3.66
CA GLN A 144 -9.66 13.08 4.19
C GLN A 144 -8.71 13.45 5.33
N GLN A 145 -8.35 12.50 6.22
CA GLN A 145 -7.34 12.76 7.25
C GLN A 145 -5.98 13.08 6.61
N VAL A 146 -5.56 12.27 5.63
CA VAL A 146 -4.30 12.46 4.89
C VAL A 146 -4.29 13.81 4.19
N ASP A 147 -5.37 14.19 3.52
CA ASP A 147 -5.49 15.48 2.80
C ASP A 147 -5.35 16.70 3.72
N LYS A 148 -5.82 16.59 4.99
CA LYS A 148 -5.68 17.65 6.01
C LYS A 148 -4.25 17.84 6.49
N VAL A 149 -3.44 16.77 6.53
CA VAL A 149 -2.05 16.81 7.02
C VAL A 149 -1.02 16.95 5.91
N ALA A 150 -1.42 16.73 4.66
CA ALA A 150 -0.54 16.85 3.49
C ALA A 150 -0.07 18.30 3.31
N LYS A 151 1.25 18.50 3.22
CA LYS A 151 1.91 19.80 3.13
C LYS A 151 2.56 20.01 1.77
N GLY A 152 2.66 21.25 1.34
CA GLY A 152 3.32 21.66 0.10
C GLY A 152 2.36 22.32 -0.90
N ILE A 153 2.86 23.29 -1.66
CA ILE A 153 2.08 24.07 -2.64
C ILE A 153 2.14 23.39 -4.00
N ALA A 154 3.35 23.18 -4.52
CA ALA A 154 3.55 22.59 -5.85
C ALA A 154 3.42 21.05 -5.83
N GLN A 155 3.90 20.42 -4.77
CA GLN A 155 3.82 18.98 -4.60
C GLN A 155 3.47 18.65 -3.15
N LYS A 156 2.27 18.12 -2.95
CA LYS A 156 1.82 17.70 -1.61
C LYS A 156 2.60 16.49 -1.12
N THR A 157 2.95 16.51 0.16
CA THR A 157 3.71 15.47 0.84
C THR A 157 3.06 15.12 2.18
N VAL A 158 2.92 13.85 2.44
CA VAL A 158 2.51 13.28 3.73
C VAL A 158 3.77 12.74 4.41
N ASN A 159 4.15 13.31 5.55
CA ASN A 159 5.31 12.80 6.26
C ASN A 159 5.00 11.52 7.06
N LEU A 160 6.04 10.79 7.45
CA LEU A 160 5.86 9.53 8.18
C LEU A 160 5.23 9.70 9.57
N ALA A 161 5.44 10.84 10.22
CA ALA A 161 4.84 11.10 11.53
C ALA A 161 3.32 11.26 11.40
N ASP A 162 2.87 12.01 10.37
CA ASP A 162 1.45 12.18 10.08
C ASP A 162 0.81 10.84 9.68
N LEU A 163 1.49 10.04 8.86
CA LEU A 163 1.02 8.69 8.48
C LEU A 163 0.88 7.76 9.70
N LYS A 164 1.84 7.77 10.60
CA LYS A 164 1.83 6.99 11.85
C LYS A 164 0.67 7.37 12.78
N GLY A 165 0.33 8.66 12.83
CA GLY A 165 -0.72 9.22 13.67
C GLY A 165 -2.13 9.13 13.08
N LEU A 166 -2.33 8.56 11.88
CA LEU A 166 -3.66 8.42 11.32
C LEU A 166 -4.56 7.62 12.26
N SER A 167 -5.74 8.17 12.53
CA SER A 167 -6.77 7.52 13.32
C SER A 167 -7.50 6.50 12.46
N VAL A 168 -7.39 5.23 12.82
CA VAL A 168 -7.97 4.11 12.08
C VAL A 168 -8.76 3.21 13.01
N PHE A 169 -9.77 2.55 12.51
CA PHE A 169 -10.46 1.54 13.30
C PHE A 169 -9.80 0.16 13.15
N TRP A 170 -10.01 -0.67 14.15
CA TRP A 170 -9.40 -1.98 14.27
C TRP A 170 -10.50 -3.04 14.57
N PRO A 171 -11.14 -3.61 13.54
CA PRO A 171 -12.10 -4.69 13.72
C PRO A 171 -11.38 -6.01 14.09
N PRO A 172 -12.10 -7.00 14.66
CA PRO A 172 -11.54 -8.32 14.94
C PRO A 172 -10.87 -8.95 13.70
N LEU A 173 -9.70 -9.55 13.89
CA LEU A 173 -8.90 -10.13 12.79
C LEU A 173 -9.67 -11.13 11.92
N PRO A 174 -10.55 -12.02 12.45
CA PRO A 174 -11.35 -12.90 11.60
C PRO A 174 -12.24 -12.14 10.60
N LEU A 175 -12.79 -10.99 10.97
CA LEU A 175 -13.61 -10.18 10.08
C LEU A 175 -12.77 -9.53 8.98
N GLN A 176 -11.56 -9.08 9.32
CA GLN A 176 -10.59 -8.59 8.32
C GLN A 176 -10.19 -9.69 7.32
N GLN A 177 -9.99 -10.92 7.79
CA GLN A 177 -9.65 -12.08 6.94
C GLN A 177 -10.79 -12.48 6.00
N ILE A 178 -12.04 -12.39 6.45
CA ILE A 178 -13.21 -12.57 5.57
C ILE A 178 -13.21 -11.54 4.46
N PHE A 179 -12.96 -10.27 4.78
CA PHE A 179 -12.81 -9.21 3.79
C PHE A 179 -11.66 -9.51 2.81
N ALA A 180 -10.48 -9.85 3.33
CA ALA A 180 -9.30 -10.16 2.52
C ALA A 180 -9.54 -11.32 1.53
N THR A 181 -10.27 -12.35 1.96
CA THR A 181 -10.66 -13.48 1.09
C THR A 181 -11.59 -13.02 -0.03
N ARG A 182 -12.57 -12.18 0.25
CA ARG A 182 -13.48 -11.62 -0.77
C ARG A 182 -12.73 -10.74 -1.76
N ILE A 183 -11.78 -9.92 -1.29
CA ILE A 183 -10.96 -9.10 -2.18
C ILE A 183 -10.07 -9.96 -3.08
N ALA A 184 -9.44 -11.02 -2.53
CA ALA A 184 -8.65 -11.96 -3.34
C ALA A 184 -9.47 -12.59 -4.48
N SER A 185 -10.74 -12.93 -4.23
CA SER A 185 -11.65 -13.44 -5.26
C SER A 185 -11.97 -12.40 -6.34
N ILE A 186 -12.17 -11.14 -5.95
CA ILE A 186 -12.39 -10.02 -6.88
C ILE A 186 -11.14 -9.78 -7.74
N GLU A 187 -9.95 -9.78 -7.14
CA GLU A 187 -8.68 -9.62 -7.85
C GLU A 187 -8.43 -10.75 -8.86
N ALA A 188 -8.72 -12.00 -8.50
CA ALA A 188 -8.61 -13.14 -9.39
C ALA A 188 -9.57 -13.01 -10.60
N LEU A 189 -10.81 -12.56 -10.36
CA LEU A 189 -11.77 -12.30 -11.42
C LEU A 189 -11.30 -11.18 -12.36
N LYS A 190 -10.78 -10.07 -11.82
CA LYS A 190 -10.16 -8.98 -12.58
C LYS A 190 -9.04 -9.50 -13.49
N ALA A 191 -8.14 -10.30 -12.97
CA ALA A 191 -7.02 -10.87 -13.73
C ALA A 191 -7.52 -11.76 -14.87
N THR A 192 -8.57 -12.55 -14.64
CA THR A 192 -9.19 -13.39 -15.67
C THR A 192 -9.84 -12.57 -16.77
N HIS A 193 -10.60 -11.52 -16.41
CA HIS A 193 -11.22 -10.62 -17.39
C HIS A 193 -10.18 -9.88 -18.25
N ARG A 194 -9.10 -9.36 -17.65
CA ARG A 194 -8.02 -8.69 -18.39
C ARG A 194 -7.38 -9.65 -19.41
N ARG A 195 -7.11 -10.90 -19.02
CA ARG A 195 -6.56 -11.92 -19.94
C ARG A 195 -7.52 -12.26 -21.09
N ALA A 196 -8.81 -12.38 -20.80
CA ALA A 196 -9.82 -12.63 -21.81
C ALA A 196 -9.93 -11.48 -22.83
N LEU A 197 -9.92 -10.23 -22.34
CA LEU A 197 -9.92 -9.05 -23.22
C LEU A 197 -8.68 -9.01 -24.11
N ALA A 198 -7.48 -9.18 -23.53
CA ALA A 198 -6.24 -9.20 -24.30
C ALA A 198 -6.19 -10.31 -25.38
N ALA A 199 -6.87 -11.44 -25.14
CA ALA A 199 -6.97 -12.52 -26.12
C ALA A 199 -8.00 -12.24 -27.24
N LEU A 200 -8.93 -11.29 -27.04
CA LEU A 200 -9.89 -10.87 -28.08
C LEU A 200 -9.32 -9.78 -28.99
N ASP A 201 -8.32 -9.03 -28.50
CA ASP A 201 -7.66 -7.93 -29.22
C ASP A 201 -6.42 -8.40 -30.01
N ALA A 202 -6.04 -9.69 -29.91
CA ALA A 202 -4.87 -10.31 -30.55
C ALA A 202 -5.28 -11.13 -31.79
#